data_7f96a37094b582962da712d6e34fe190
#
_entry.id   7f96a37094b582962da712d6e34fe190
#
_cell.length_a   1.000
_cell.length_b   1.000
_cell.length_c   1.000
_cell.angle_alpha   90.00
_cell.angle_beta   90.00
_cell.angle_gamma   90.00
#
_symmetry.space_group_name_H-M   'P 1'
#
loop_
_entity.id
_entity.type
_entity.pdbx_description
1 polymer ?
#
loop_
_entity_poly.entity_id
_entity_poly.type
_entity_poly.pdbx_seq_one_letter_code
_entity_poly.pdbx_strand_id
1 'polypeptide(L)'
;MSASFTSKWSIAGRSLLGSLSNNLLGAVKTTHEVIPRLHYNSIFSQQQRTFIQMRTNLKVVDNSGAKRVMCIQALKGRRGARLGDTIIASVKEAQPRGKVKKGEVVYGVVVRAAMQRGRCDGSEIKFDDNAVVIVNKQGEPIGTRVFGPVPHELRKKKHLKILTLAEHIA
;
A
#
# COMPACT_ATOMS: atom_id res chain seq x y z
N MET A 1 -36.07 -44.10 -4.93
CA MET A 1 -37.04 -43.27 -4.18
C MET A 1 -36.52 -41.86 -4.13
N SER A 2 -37.12 -41.02 -4.92
CA SER A 2 -36.80 -39.60 -5.11
C SER A 2 -37.59 -38.73 -4.15
N ALA A 3 -36.96 -37.73 -3.55
CA ALA A 3 -37.70 -36.63 -2.92
C ALA A 3 -36.98 -35.32 -3.25
N SER A 4 -37.56 -34.59 -4.19
CA SER A 4 -37.24 -33.22 -4.55
C SER A 4 -37.88 -32.25 -3.53
N PHE A 5 -37.08 -31.33 -2.96
CA PHE A 5 -37.57 -30.23 -2.14
C PHE A 5 -37.41 -28.92 -2.93
N THR A 6 -38.50 -28.47 -3.51
CA THR A 6 -38.64 -27.15 -4.12
C THR A 6 -39.28 -26.20 -3.11
N SER A 7 -38.59 -25.22 -2.59
CA SER A 7 -39.18 -24.14 -1.81
C SER A 7 -39.39 -22.91 -2.68
N LYS A 8 -40.67 -22.61 -2.93
CA LYS A 8 -41.16 -21.38 -3.56
C LYS A 8 -41.10 -20.22 -2.57
N TRP A 9 -40.39 -19.17 -2.91
CA TRP A 9 -40.51 -17.88 -2.22
C TRP A 9 -41.43 -16.97 -3.06
N SER A 10 -42.58 -16.65 -2.51
CA SER A 10 -43.55 -15.69 -3.06
C SER A 10 -43.16 -14.28 -2.62
N ILE A 11 -42.93 -13.41 -3.59
CA ILE A 11 -42.77 -11.97 -3.40
C ILE A 11 -44.15 -11.35 -3.34
N ALA A 12 -44.58 -10.84 -2.18
CA ALA A 12 -45.76 -10.02 -2.03
C ALA A 12 -45.37 -8.54 -2.13
N GLY A 13 -45.65 -7.94 -3.26
CA GLY A 13 -45.60 -6.49 -3.45
C GLY A 13 -46.78 -5.81 -2.76
N ARG A 14 -46.53 -4.76 -2.01
CA ARG A 14 -47.54 -3.79 -1.58
C ARG A 14 -47.10 -2.39 -1.97
N SER A 15 -47.72 -1.89 -3.01
CA SER A 15 -47.75 -0.49 -3.39
C SER A 15 -48.70 0.25 -2.44
N LEU A 16 -48.20 1.29 -1.78
CA LEU A 16 -49.07 2.30 -1.17
C LEU A 16 -48.81 3.64 -1.86
N LEU A 17 -49.60 3.89 -2.88
CA LEU A 17 -49.82 5.22 -3.41
C LEU A 17 -50.77 5.95 -2.45
N GLY A 18 -50.26 6.93 -1.72
CA GLY A 18 -51.04 7.90 -0.96
C GLY A 18 -50.88 9.27 -1.59
N SER A 19 -51.88 9.63 -2.40
CA SER A 19 -52.14 10.97 -2.91
C SER A 19 -52.49 11.89 -1.75
N LEU A 20 -51.78 13.01 -1.59
CA LEU A 20 -52.31 14.21 -0.93
C LEU A 20 -51.87 15.43 -1.73
N SER A 21 -52.79 15.90 -2.55
CA SER A 21 -52.86 17.25 -3.08
C SER A 21 -53.33 18.21 -1.98
N ASN A 22 -52.79 19.38 -1.93
CA ASN A 22 -53.41 20.70 -1.94
C ASN A 22 -52.74 21.75 -1.09
N ASN A 23 -52.28 22.79 -1.81
CA ASN A 23 -52.49 24.21 -1.51
C ASN A 23 -52.06 24.75 -0.14
N LEU A 24 -50.96 25.46 -0.16
CA LEU A 24 -50.92 26.76 0.54
C LEU A 24 -49.92 27.67 -0.17
N LEU A 25 -50.46 28.57 -1.00
CA LEU A 25 -49.80 29.78 -1.46
C LEU A 25 -49.51 30.66 -0.20
N GLY A 26 -48.26 30.61 0.26
CA GLY A 26 -47.72 31.52 1.27
C GLY A 26 -46.49 32.17 0.70
N ALA A 27 -46.61 33.46 0.40
CA ALA A 27 -45.52 34.33 -0.01
C ALA A 27 -44.38 34.28 1.02
N VAL A 28 -43.28 33.62 0.71
CA VAL A 28 -42.04 33.72 1.47
C VAL A 28 -41.10 34.64 0.73
N LYS A 29 -40.81 35.77 1.35
CA LYS A 29 -39.80 36.75 0.98
C LYS A 29 -38.49 36.04 0.73
N THR A 30 -37.93 36.29 -0.44
CA THR A 30 -36.57 35.88 -0.82
C THR A 30 -35.57 36.64 0.04
N THR A 31 -35.17 36.08 1.18
CA THR A 31 -33.92 36.41 1.79
C THR A 31 -32.84 35.60 1.08
N HIS A 32 -31.92 36.28 0.43
CA HIS A 32 -30.69 35.76 -0.10
C HIS A 32 -29.84 35.22 1.08
N GLU A 33 -30.14 34.02 1.55
CA GLU A 33 -29.19 33.30 2.37
C GLU A 33 -28.11 32.75 1.44
N VAL A 34 -26.95 33.38 1.53
CA VAL A 34 -25.72 32.87 0.98
C VAL A 34 -25.43 31.54 1.67
N ILE A 35 -25.86 30.44 1.03
CA ILE A 35 -25.48 29.10 1.46
C ILE A 35 -23.96 29.04 1.38
N PRO A 36 -23.24 28.89 2.51
CA PRO A 36 -21.81 28.73 2.45
C PRO A 36 -21.52 27.49 1.61
N ARG A 37 -20.78 27.70 0.54
CA ARG A 37 -20.30 26.67 -0.38
C ARG A 37 -19.50 25.66 0.45
N LEU A 38 -20.19 24.66 0.98
CA LEU A 38 -19.56 23.53 1.65
C LEU A 38 -18.53 22.95 0.67
N HIS A 39 -17.27 23.10 1.01
CA HIS A 39 -16.18 22.47 0.30
C HIS A 39 -16.42 20.96 0.32
N TYR A 40 -16.92 20.42 -0.78
CA TYR A 40 -17.13 18.99 -1.01
C TYR A 40 -15.85 18.16 -1.00
N ASN A 41 -14.69 18.80 -0.82
CA ASN A 41 -13.39 18.17 -0.90
C ASN A 41 -12.98 17.34 0.32
N SER A 42 -13.75 17.34 1.40
CA SER A 42 -13.38 16.62 2.63
C SER A 42 -14.09 15.28 2.84
N ILE A 43 -15.08 14.93 2.01
CA ILE A 43 -15.89 13.72 2.22
C ILE A 43 -15.25 12.48 1.57
N PHE A 44 -14.39 12.67 0.57
CA PHE A 44 -13.63 11.57 -0.02
C PHE A 44 -12.23 11.51 0.59
N SER A 45 -12.13 11.09 1.83
CA SER A 45 -10.88 10.57 2.36
C SER A 45 -10.54 9.31 1.57
N GLN A 46 -9.79 9.45 0.49
CA GLN A 46 -9.21 8.31 -0.19
C GLN A 46 -8.31 7.62 0.83
N GLN A 47 -8.67 6.42 1.23
CA GLN A 47 -7.78 5.57 2.00
C GLN A 47 -6.52 5.33 1.18
N GLN A 48 -5.48 6.09 1.47
CA GLN A 48 -4.17 5.86 0.89
C GLN A 48 -3.69 4.52 1.42
N ARG A 49 -3.73 3.52 0.55
CA ARG A 49 -3.13 2.22 0.83
C ARG A 49 -1.61 2.38 0.77
N THR A 50 -1.02 2.61 1.90
CA THR A 50 0.43 2.85 2.05
C THR A 50 1.25 1.57 2.08
N PHE A 51 0.62 0.40 2.08
CA PHE A 51 1.28 -0.90 1.96
C PHE A 51 1.89 -1.10 0.59
N ILE A 52 3.05 -1.74 0.56
CA ILE A 52 3.67 -2.19 -0.68
C ILE A 52 2.89 -3.40 -1.19
N GLN A 53 2.17 -3.20 -2.28
CA GLN A 53 1.34 -4.22 -2.93
C GLN A 53 1.92 -4.60 -4.31
N MET A 54 1.27 -5.54 -4.98
CA MET A 54 1.56 -5.86 -6.37
C MET A 54 1.52 -4.58 -7.23
N ARG A 55 2.43 -4.49 -8.20
CA ARG A 55 2.64 -3.33 -9.08
C ARG A 55 3.14 -2.04 -8.41
N THR A 56 3.41 -2.03 -7.11
CA THR A 56 4.06 -0.88 -6.48
C THR A 56 5.49 -0.74 -6.98
N ASN A 57 5.83 0.45 -7.46
CA ASN A 57 7.20 0.79 -7.84
C ASN A 57 8.00 1.17 -6.61
N LEU A 58 9.20 0.61 -6.50
CA LEU A 58 10.10 0.79 -5.36
C LEU A 58 11.45 1.31 -5.86
N LYS A 59 12.06 2.18 -5.08
CA LYS A 59 13.42 2.66 -5.31
C LYS A 59 14.41 1.61 -4.80
N VAL A 60 15.44 1.31 -5.58
CA VAL A 60 16.55 0.47 -5.12
C VAL A 60 17.62 1.36 -4.51
N VAL A 61 18.08 0.98 -3.31
CA VAL A 61 19.03 1.78 -2.51
C VAL A 61 20.33 1.04 -2.25
N ASP A 62 20.67 0.16 -3.15
CA ASP A 62 21.95 -0.54 -3.14
C ASP A 62 22.78 -0.20 -4.38
N ASN A 63 24.03 -0.68 -4.40
CA ASN A 63 24.93 -0.54 -5.55
C ASN A 63 24.91 -1.76 -6.49
N SER A 64 23.83 -2.53 -6.52
CA SER A 64 23.66 -3.68 -7.45
C SER A 64 23.51 -3.25 -8.92
N GLY A 65 23.18 -1.98 -9.15
CA GLY A 65 22.94 -1.41 -10.47
C GLY A 65 21.47 -1.29 -10.86
N ALA A 66 20.56 -1.88 -10.15
CA ALA A 66 19.14 -1.59 -10.35
C ALA A 66 18.78 -0.22 -9.75
N LYS A 67 17.89 0.53 -10.42
CA LYS A 67 17.40 1.84 -9.98
C LYS A 67 15.97 1.76 -9.46
N ARG A 68 15.10 1.07 -10.19
CA ARG A 68 13.69 0.89 -9.83
C ARG A 68 13.26 -0.54 -10.08
N VAL A 69 12.49 -1.08 -9.13
CA VAL A 69 11.86 -2.38 -9.24
C VAL A 69 10.36 -2.27 -9.01
N MET A 70 9.61 -3.18 -9.58
CA MET A 70 8.16 -3.28 -9.39
C MET A 70 7.86 -4.54 -8.60
N CYS A 71 7.13 -4.42 -7.51
CA CYS A 71 6.72 -5.54 -6.69
C CYS A 71 5.79 -6.47 -7.49
N ILE A 72 6.13 -7.76 -7.53
CA ILE A 72 5.27 -8.81 -8.08
C ILE A 72 4.45 -9.41 -6.94
N GLN A 73 5.12 -9.81 -5.86
CA GLN A 73 4.47 -10.47 -4.73
C GLN A 73 5.24 -10.25 -3.43
N ALA A 74 4.49 -10.12 -2.32
CA ALA A 74 5.05 -10.16 -0.98
C ALA A 74 5.05 -11.61 -0.46
N LEU A 75 6.21 -12.10 0.01
CA LEU A 75 6.34 -13.51 0.43
C LEU A 75 5.61 -13.84 1.74
N LYS A 76 5.41 -12.86 2.62
CA LYS A 76 4.84 -13.07 3.97
C LYS A 76 3.49 -12.38 4.21
N GLY A 77 2.73 -12.00 3.22
CA GLY A 77 1.49 -11.32 3.57
C GLY A 77 0.45 -11.22 2.48
N ARG A 78 -0.79 -11.61 2.80
CA ARG A 78 -1.95 -11.35 1.95
C ARG A 78 -2.30 -9.85 1.84
N ARG A 79 -1.88 -9.03 2.81
CA ARG A 79 -2.21 -7.60 2.91
C ARG A 79 -1.16 -6.67 2.27
N GLY A 80 -0.08 -7.24 1.72
CA GLY A 80 1.04 -6.48 1.18
C GLY A 80 2.28 -6.54 2.08
N ALA A 81 3.41 -6.03 1.55
CA ALA A 81 4.67 -5.99 2.27
C ALA A 81 4.78 -4.75 3.16
N ARG A 82 5.44 -4.92 4.28
CA ARG A 82 5.82 -3.88 5.24
C ARG A 82 7.34 -3.82 5.36
N LEU A 83 7.80 -2.87 6.14
CA LEU A 83 9.19 -2.70 6.52
C LEU A 83 9.81 -4.01 7.05
N GLY A 84 10.93 -4.42 6.45
CA GLY A 84 11.62 -5.66 6.77
C GLY A 84 11.04 -6.93 6.14
N ASP A 85 10.02 -6.84 5.30
CA ASP A 85 9.50 -8.01 4.61
C ASP A 85 10.24 -8.27 3.30
N THR A 86 10.33 -9.55 2.92
CA THR A 86 10.93 -9.97 1.65
C THR A 86 9.85 -9.98 0.58
N ILE A 87 10.17 -9.45 -0.58
CA ILE A 87 9.32 -9.38 -1.76
C ILE A 87 10.00 -10.01 -2.97
N ILE A 88 9.20 -10.42 -3.93
CA ILE A 88 9.64 -10.74 -5.29
C ILE A 88 9.33 -9.52 -6.15
N ALA A 89 10.30 -9.05 -6.91
CA ALA A 89 10.17 -7.86 -7.73
C ALA A 89 10.80 -8.06 -9.11
N SER A 90 10.29 -7.32 -10.10
CA SER A 90 10.83 -7.24 -11.45
C SER A 90 11.59 -5.94 -11.61
N VAL A 91 12.80 -5.99 -12.13
CA VAL A 91 13.64 -4.82 -12.38
C VAL A 91 13.10 -4.06 -13.58
N LYS A 92 12.72 -2.79 -13.37
CA LYS A 92 12.21 -1.91 -14.43
C LYS A 92 13.29 -1.01 -15.01
N GLU A 93 14.18 -0.54 -14.15
CA GLU A 93 15.30 0.32 -14.55
C GLU A 93 16.58 -0.20 -13.93
N ALA A 94 17.61 -0.40 -14.74
CA ALA A 94 18.93 -0.84 -14.31
C ALA A 94 20.03 -0.14 -15.11
N GLN A 95 21.22 -0.04 -14.51
CA GLN A 95 22.42 0.41 -15.20
C GLN A 95 22.92 -0.69 -16.16
N PRO A 96 23.45 -0.36 -17.35
CA PRO A 96 23.92 -1.35 -18.33
C PRO A 96 24.99 -2.30 -17.80
N ARG A 97 25.88 -1.79 -16.94
CA ARG A 97 27.01 -2.54 -16.33
C ARG A 97 26.72 -3.03 -14.91
N GLY A 98 25.47 -3.02 -14.47
CA GLY A 98 25.08 -3.50 -13.14
C GLY A 98 25.12 -5.04 -13.02
N LYS A 99 25.17 -5.51 -11.77
CA LYS A 99 25.06 -6.96 -11.45
C LYS A 99 23.69 -7.54 -11.83
N VAL A 100 22.66 -6.67 -11.87
CA VAL A 100 21.26 -7.04 -12.14
C VAL A 100 20.81 -6.33 -13.41
N LYS A 101 20.12 -7.05 -14.30
CA LYS A 101 19.67 -6.54 -15.60
C LYS A 101 18.19 -6.11 -15.58
N LYS A 102 17.82 -5.22 -16.51
CA LYS A 102 16.42 -4.84 -16.73
C LYS A 102 15.58 -6.06 -17.14
N GLY A 103 14.39 -6.21 -16.53
CA GLY A 103 13.48 -7.34 -16.78
C GLY A 103 13.71 -8.54 -15.88
N GLU A 104 14.80 -8.61 -15.17
CA GLU A 104 15.13 -9.72 -14.27
C GLU A 104 14.18 -9.75 -13.07
N VAL A 105 13.86 -10.96 -12.60
CA VAL A 105 13.08 -11.20 -11.39
C VAL A 105 14.04 -11.43 -10.22
N VAL A 106 13.93 -10.57 -9.21
CA VAL A 106 14.84 -10.57 -8.07
C VAL A 106 14.07 -10.62 -6.76
N TYR A 107 14.75 -11.08 -5.71
CA TYR A 107 14.27 -10.94 -4.35
C TYR A 107 14.74 -9.60 -3.77
N GLY A 108 13.92 -9.00 -2.94
CA GLY A 108 14.27 -7.75 -2.28
C GLY A 108 13.72 -7.68 -0.86
N VAL A 109 14.43 -6.99 0.01
CA VAL A 109 13.98 -6.69 1.37
C VAL A 109 13.60 -5.22 1.43
N VAL A 110 12.40 -4.94 1.94
CA VAL A 110 11.92 -3.58 2.12
C VAL A 110 12.66 -2.92 3.29
N VAL A 111 13.46 -1.91 2.99
CA VAL A 111 14.23 -1.17 4.00
C VAL A 111 13.55 0.12 4.42
N ARG A 112 12.79 0.77 3.54
CA ARG A 112 11.98 1.94 3.87
C ARG A 112 10.58 1.78 3.34
N ALA A 113 9.62 2.27 4.09
CA ALA A 113 8.21 2.25 3.70
C ALA A 113 7.53 3.56 4.09
N ALA A 114 6.71 4.09 3.20
CA ALA A 114 5.89 5.27 3.44
C ALA A 114 4.78 5.01 4.47
N MET A 115 4.49 3.75 4.74
CA MET A 115 3.57 3.39 5.81
C MET A 115 4.24 3.43 7.16
N GLN A 116 3.63 4.13 8.09
CA GLN A 116 4.04 4.19 9.49
C GLN A 116 3.98 2.81 10.14
N ARG A 117 4.93 2.56 11.05
CA ARG A 117 5.02 1.36 11.85
C ARG A 117 5.30 1.73 13.29
N GLY A 118 4.41 1.30 14.20
CA GLY A 118 4.60 1.47 15.63
C GLY A 118 5.73 0.61 16.16
N ARG A 119 6.50 1.16 17.10
CA ARG A 119 7.54 0.52 17.91
C ARG A 119 6.97 0.11 19.26
N CYS A 120 7.69 -0.74 19.99
CA CYS A 120 7.27 -1.19 21.31
C CYS A 120 7.34 -0.09 22.40
N ASP A 121 8.10 0.95 22.16
CA ASP A 121 8.24 2.14 23.01
C ASP A 121 7.15 3.20 22.81
N GLY A 122 6.18 2.93 21.91
CA GLY A 122 5.11 3.86 21.57
C GLY A 122 5.47 4.87 20.47
N SER A 123 6.72 4.91 20.02
CA SER A 123 7.12 5.74 18.88
C SER A 123 6.71 5.09 17.55
N GLU A 124 6.68 5.88 16.49
CA GLU A 124 6.37 5.41 15.15
C GLU A 124 7.50 5.77 14.18
N ILE A 125 7.80 4.84 13.26
CA ILE A 125 8.73 5.08 12.18
C ILE A 125 7.98 5.16 10.84
N LYS A 126 8.31 6.18 10.06
CA LYS A 126 7.77 6.44 8.73
C LYS A 126 8.86 7.05 7.86
N PHE A 127 8.86 6.67 6.58
CA PHE A 127 9.75 7.25 5.57
C PHE A 127 8.91 7.89 4.46
N ASP A 128 9.53 8.80 3.69
CA ASP A 128 8.84 9.46 2.58
C ASP A 128 8.81 8.59 1.32
N ASP A 129 9.76 7.65 1.20
CA ASP A 129 9.89 6.75 0.05
C ASP A 129 9.70 5.27 0.43
N ASN A 130 9.36 4.47 -0.60
CA ASN A 130 9.40 3.03 -0.53
C ASN A 130 10.71 2.54 -1.15
N ALA A 131 11.61 2.00 -0.35
CA ALA A 131 12.91 1.56 -0.80
C ALA A 131 13.17 0.08 -0.48
N VAL A 132 13.95 -0.55 -1.36
CA VAL A 132 14.26 -1.97 -1.31
C VAL A 132 15.75 -2.19 -1.54
N VAL A 133 16.30 -3.19 -0.89
CA VAL A 133 17.64 -3.74 -1.12
C VAL A 133 17.50 -5.10 -1.79
N ILE A 134 18.26 -5.34 -2.86
CA ILE A 134 18.19 -6.60 -3.60
C ILE A 134 18.99 -7.66 -2.87
N VAL A 135 18.38 -8.84 -2.72
CA VAL A 135 18.97 -9.97 -2.01
C VAL A 135 18.90 -11.24 -2.84
N ASN A 136 19.75 -12.19 -2.54
CA ASN A 136 19.69 -13.55 -3.09
C ASN A 136 18.54 -14.34 -2.44
N LYS A 137 18.28 -15.54 -2.95
CA LYS A 137 17.33 -16.51 -2.35
C LYS A 137 17.64 -16.84 -0.89
N GLN A 138 18.89 -16.73 -0.50
CA GLN A 138 19.40 -16.97 0.87
C GLN A 138 19.19 -15.75 1.81
N GLY A 139 18.71 -14.60 1.28
CA GLY A 139 18.53 -13.37 2.05
C GLY A 139 19.79 -12.51 2.20
N GLU A 140 20.85 -12.81 1.44
CA GLU A 140 22.08 -12.02 1.43
C GLU A 140 22.01 -10.89 0.41
N PRO A 141 22.45 -9.66 0.76
CA PRO A 141 22.47 -8.54 -0.16
C PRO A 141 23.45 -8.76 -1.31
N ILE A 142 23.03 -8.44 -2.53
CA ILE A 142 23.86 -8.49 -3.74
C ILE A 142 24.79 -7.27 -3.79
N GLY A 143 24.28 -6.14 -3.31
CA GLY A 143 25.03 -4.91 -3.16
C GLY A 143 26.03 -4.99 -2.02
N THR A 144 27.06 -4.15 -2.08
CA THR A 144 28.09 -4.00 -1.03
C THR A 144 27.89 -2.74 -0.19
N ARG A 145 26.94 -1.89 -0.56
CA ARG A 145 26.54 -0.67 0.17
C ARG A 145 25.04 -0.50 0.13
N VAL A 146 24.48 0.12 1.17
CA VAL A 146 23.09 0.52 1.26
C VAL A 146 23.03 2.00 1.57
N PHE A 147 22.38 2.77 0.69
CA PHE A 147 22.32 4.23 0.76
C PHE A 147 21.13 4.71 1.57
N GLY A 148 21.39 5.71 2.40
CA GLY A 148 20.39 6.37 3.23
C GLY A 148 20.02 5.60 4.51
N PRO A 149 19.02 6.11 5.26
CA PRO A 149 18.66 5.55 6.55
C PRO A 149 18.02 4.17 6.43
N VAL A 150 18.41 3.27 7.32
CA VAL A 150 17.86 1.91 7.45
C VAL A 150 17.39 1.73 8.88
N PRO A 151 16.15 1.29 9.12
CA PRO A 151 15.63 1.14 10.45
C PRO A 151 16.22 -0.08 11.17
N HIS A 152 16.41 0.05 12.47
CA HIS A 152 16.96 -1.03 13.30
C HIS A 152 16.02 -2.26 13.41
N GLU A 153 14.75 -2.11 13.05
CA GLU A 153 13.76 -3.18 13.03
C GLU A 153 14.12 -4.36 12.11
N LEU A 154 15.02 -4.14 11.14
CA LEU A 154 15.54 -5.20 10.28
C LEU A 154 16.30 -6.27 11.08
N ARG A 155 16.85 -5.92 12.27
CA ARG A 155 17.46 -6.88 13.18
C ARG A 155 16.49 -7.94 13.64
N LYS A 156 15.26 -7.53 14.00
CA LYS A 156 14.17 -8.44 14.42
C LYS A 156 13.73 -9.39 13.29
N LYS A 157 13.93 -8.95 12.03
CA LYS A 157 13.62 -9.73 10.82
C LYS A 157 14.79 -10.58 10.30
N LYS A 158 15.91 -10.66 11.06
CA LYS A 158 17.13 -11.43 10.73
C LYS A 158 17.91 -10.92 9.51
N HIS A 159 17.72 -9.65 9.11
CA HIS A 159 18.47 -9.03 8.02
C HIS A 159 19.70 -8.24 8.54
N LEU A 160 20.54 -8.88 9.35
CA LEU A 160 21.71 -8.23 9.97
C LEU A 160 22.72 -7.73 8.94
N LYS A 161 22.96 -8.49 7.88
CA LYS A 161 23.92 -8.12 6.82
C LYS A 161 23.54 -6.80 6.13
N ILE A 162 22.26 -6.48 6.01
CA ILE A 162 21.80 -5.21 5.44
C ILE A 162 22.16 -4.05 6.39
N LEU A 163 21.98 -4.26 7.69
CA LEU A 163 22.33 -3.24 8.70
C LEU A 163 23.83 -2.94 8.76
N THR A 164 24.68 -3.95 8.58
CA THR A 164 26.14 -3.74 8.56
C THR A 164 26.63 -2.99 7.32
N LEU A 165 25.86 -3.02 6.23
CA LEU A 165 26.18 -2.30 4.98
C LEU A 165 25.53 -0.91 4.91
N ALA A 166 24.68 -0.57 5.87
CA ALA A 166 23.98 0.71 5.93
C ALA A 166 24.90 1.81 6.47
N GLU A 167 24.79 3.00 5.88
CA GLU A 167 25.53 4.19 6.35
C GLU A 167 24.90 4.77 7.62
N HIS A 168 23.58 4.78 7.71
CA HIS A 168 22.83 5.32 8.85
C HIS A 168 21.77 4.32 9.32
N ILE A 169 21.69 4.12 10.63
CA ILE A 169 20.67 3.29 11.28
C ILE A 169 19.75 4.23 12.06
N ALA A 170 18.42 4.12 11.78
CA ALA A 170 17.37 4.94 12.38
C ALA A 170 16.54 4.16 13.42
#